data_d4c303404f33cf02f5a366dac86e77e5
#
_entry.id   d4c303404f33cf02f5a366dac86e77e5
#
_cell.length_a   1.000
_cell.length_b   1.000
_cell.length_c   1.000
_cell.angle_alpha   90.00
_cell.angle_beta   90.00
_cell.angle_gamma   90.00
#
_symmetry.space_group_name_H-M   'P 1'
#
loop_
_entity.id
_entity.type
_entity.pdbx_description
1 polymer ?
#
loop_
_entity_poly.entity_id
_entity_poly.type
_entity_poly.pdbx_seq_one_letter_code
_entity_poly.pdbx_strand_id
1 'polypeptide(L)'
;MPSRKLSFLMAISMIIATLPLAVRAADTPHWVHYKWLSGNPTLPRKVVVLPVNIEVVEVSAGGVEEKVPDWSKEASQSVFKALSAAIDKQKLKELATPHFAGDSAANVDEHLALYKLVVGTATTTGWRHKIKRFDYSIGPGLRAIADSSGVDVAVMVYGRDYVSTAGRVARAVAGNIPIVNIFTGPAPQLGHSYIHVGVVDLKTGDLLWMNSNYREGSTNLRDPDDAAKMVREIFKWYPGIESYRKTYLR
;
A
#
# COMPACT_ATOMS: atom_id res chain seq x y z
N MET A 1 8.56 -26.53 67.00
CA MET A 1 8.96 -25.32 66.26
C MET A 1 9.02 -25.69 64.75
N PRO A 2 8.04 -25.37 63.94
CA PRO A 2 8.12 -25.59 62.51
C PRO A 2 8.48 -24.25 61.81
N SER A 3 9.29 -24.40 60.80
CA SER A 3 10.02 -23.42 60.02
C SER A 3 9.17 -22.51 59.15
N ARG A 4 9.29 -21.21 59.35
CA ARG A 4 8.72 -20.10 58.58
C ARG A 4 9.52 -19.79 57.29
N LYS A 5 9.85 -20.76 56.47
CA LYS A 5 10.67 -20.53 55.26
C LYS A 5 10.01 -20.91 53.90
N LEU A 6 8.70 -21.18 53.89
CA LEU A 6 8.08 -21.63 52.62
C LEU A 6 7.03 -20.66 52.06
N SER A 7 6.90 -19.46 52.57
CA SER A 7 5.85 -18.52 52.12
C SER A 7 6.36 -17.33 51.27
N PHE A 8 7.64 -17.31 50.91
CA PHE A 8 8.21 -16.15 50.17
C PHE A 8 8.48 -16.40 48.68
N LEU A 9 8.21 -17.59 48.20
CA LEU A 9 8.50 -17.97 46.81
C LEU A 9 7.29 -17.99 45.87
N MET A 10 6.10 -17.62 46.39
CA MET A 10 4.87 -17.68 45.59
C MET A 10 4.28 -16.29 45.22
N ALA A 11 5.01 -15.20 45.49
CA ALA A 11 4.53 -13.85 45.25
C ALA A 11 5.22 -13.13 44.07
N ILE A 12 6.09 -13.81 43.29
CA ILE A 12 6.81 -13.16 42.16
C ILE A 12 6.25 -13.61 40.77
N SER A 13 5.24 -14.45 40.71
CA SER A 13 4.75 -15.04 39.46
C SER A 13 3.53 -14.40 38.86
N MET A 14 3.12 -13.19 39.22
CA MET A 14 1.90 -12.64 38.65
C MET A 14 1.88 -11.11 38.49
N ILE A 15 2.96 -10.56 37.89
CA ILE A 15 2.93 -9.24 37.28
C ILE A 15 3.67 -9.35 35.93
N ILE A 16 3.23 -10.24 35.05
CA ILE A 16 3.33 -9.99 33.63
C ILE A 16 2.14 -9.10 33.33
N ALA A 17 2.34 -7.82 33.63
CA ALA A 17 1.45 -6.78 33.18
C ALA A 17 1.28 -6.98 31.66
N THR A 18 0.05 -7.24 31.24
CA THR A 18 -0.44 -7.07 29.90
C THR A 18 -0.30 -5.58 29.56
N LEU A 19 0.91 -5.14 29.30
CA LEU A 19 1.10 -3.92 28.54
C LEU A 19 0.44 -4.19 27.19
N PRO A 20 -0.63 -3.48 26.83
CA PRO A 20 -1.06 -3.50 25.47
C PRO A 20 0.18 -3.03 24.70
N LEU A 21 0.78 -3.93 23.94
CA LEU A 21 1.63 -3.55 22.82
C LEU A 21 0.70 -2.73 21.93
N ALA A 22 0.66 -1.43 22.19
CA ALA A 22 0.22 -0.47 21.22
C ALA A 22 1.18 -0.71 20.04
N VAL A 23 0.77 -1.58 19.12
CA VAL A 23 1.35 -1.64 17.80
C VAL A 23 1.12 -0.22 17.27
N ARG A 24 2.11 0.63 17.49
CA ARG A 24 2.21 1.88 16.76
C ARG A 24 2.10 1.43 15.32
N ALA A 25 0.98 1.77 14.69
CA ALA A 25 0.90 1.73 13.24
C ALA A 25 2.17 2.46 12.79
N ALA A 26 3.13 1.70 12.30
CA ALA A 26 4.36 2.27 11.79
C ALA A 26 3.91 3.33 10.80
N ASP A 27 4.32 4.59 11.03
CA ASP A 27 4.02 5.68 10.10
C ASP A 27 4.42 5.18 8.73
N THR A 28 3.44 4.93 7.89
CA THR A 28 3.71 4.37 6.56
C THR A 28 4.52 5.40 5.83
N PRO A 29 5.76 5.11 5.41
CA PRO A 29 6.59 6.11 4.82
C PRO A 29 5.90 6.65 3.57
N HIS A 30 5.72 7.95 3.52
CA HIS A 30 5.26 8.66 2.35
C HIS A 30 6.39 9.53 1.84
N TRP A 31 6.44 9.73 0.53
CA TRP A 31 7.52 10.49 -0.11
C TRP A 31 6.93 11.59 -0.98
N VAL A 32 7.56 12.76 -0.87
CA VAL A 32 7.23 13.93 -1.68
C VAL A 32 8.47 14.34 -2.45
N HIS A 33 8.32 14.56 -3.74
CA HIS A 33 9.42 14.99 -4.60
C HIS A 33 10.01 16.30 -4.10
N TYR A 34 11.33 16.41 -4.07
CA TYR A 34 12.02 17.57 -3.49
C TYR A 34 11.61 18.91 -4.14
N LYS A 35 11.32 18.91 -5.45
CA LYS A 35 10.80 20.10 -6.15
C LYS A 35 9.43 20.55 -5.62
N TRP A 36 8.63 19.63 -5.10
CA TRP A 36 7.37 19.93 -4.44
C TRP A 36 7.56 20.46 -3.02
N LEU A 37 8.63 20.05 -2.35
CA LEU A 37 8.96 20.52 -1.01
C LEU A 37 9.65 21.90 -1.03
N SER A 38 10.50 22.17 -2.03
CA SER A 38 11.32 23.38 -2.10
C SER A 38 10.60 24.61 -2.67
N GLY A 39 9.39 24.44 -3.22
CA GLY A 39 8.59 25.52 -3.78
C GLY A 39 7.26 25.68 -3.04
N ASN A 40 6.47 26.68 -3.40
CA ASN A 40 5.05 26.72 -3.05
C ASN A 40 4.30 25.94 -4.14
N PRO A 41 4.20 24.60 -4.05
CA PRO A 41 3.76 23.79 -5.17
C PRO A 41 2.31 24.12 -5.48
N THR A 42 2.07 24.52 -6.70
CA THR A 42 0.71 24.53 -7.23
C THR A 42 0.28 23.09 -7.33
N LEU A 43 -0.60 22.67 -6.43
CA LEU A 43 -1.16 21.31 -6.49
C LEU A 43 -1.93 21.15 -7.79
N PRO A 44 -1.76 20.02 -8.48
CA PRO A 44 -2.51 19.76 -9.69
C PRO A 44 -4.01 19.80 -9.39
N ARG A 45 -4.77 20.48 -10.23
CA ARG A 45 -6.23 20.53 -10.09
C ARG A 45 -6.94 19.46 -10.91
N LYS A 46 -6.28 18.97 -11.96
CA LYS A 46 -6.81 17.96 -12.87
C LYS A 46 -5.89 16.75 -12.84
N VAL A 47 -6.47 15.60 -12.68
CA VAL A 47 -5.74 14.33 -12.65
C VAL A 47 -6.42 13.31 -13.56
N VAL A 48 -5.65 12.37 -14.08
CA VAL A 48 -6.16 11.15 -14.71
C VAL A 48 -5.73 9.97 -13.86
N VAL A 49 -6.61 9.00 -13.68
CA VAL A 49 -6.24 7.72 -13.05
C VAL A 49 -5.90 6.74 -14.17
N LEU A 50 -4.66 6.30 -14.22
CA LEU A 50 -4.25 5.25 -15.16
C LEU A 50 -4.81 3.88 -14.72
N PRO A 51 -4.83 2.87 -15.61
CA PRO A 51 -5.35 1.56 -15.26
C PRO A 51 -4.80 1.04 -13.94
N VAL A 52 -5.70 0.72 -13.02
CA VAL A 52 -5.34 0.20 -11.69
C VAL A 52 -4.94 -1.25 -11.82
N ASN A 53 -3.76 -1.60 -11.29
CA ASN A 53 -3.21 -2.94 -11.34
C ASN A 53 -3.12 -3.53 -9.92
N ILE A 54 -4.11 -4.33 -9.56
CA ILE A 54 -4.10 -5.12 -8.32
C ILE A 54 -4.02 -6.60 -8.69
N GLU A 55 -2.95 -7.25 -8.30
CA GLU A 55 -2.79 -8.69 -8.44
C GLU A 55 -3.36 -9.40 -7.21
N VAL A 56 -4.34 -10.26 -7.37
CA VAL A 56 -4.81 -11.15 -6.30
C VAL A 56 -4.20 -12.53 -6.48
N VAL A 57 -3.60 -13.01 -5.40
CA VAL A 57 -2.85 -14.26 -5.37
C VAL A 57 -3.44 -15.16 -4.27
N GLU A 58 -3.91 -16.32 -4.62
CA GLU A 58 -4.30 -17.33 -3.66
C GLU A 58 -3.07 -18.11 -3.18
N VAL A 59 -2.94 -18.29 -1.86
CA VAL A 59 -1.79 -18.98 -1.27
C VAL A 59 -2.28 -20.26 -0.59
N SER A 60 -1.80 -21.39 -1.11
CA SER A 60 -2.15 -22.71 -0.61
C SER A 60 -1.53 -23.02 0.77
N ALA A 61 -1.96 -24.10 1.41
CA ALA A 61 -1.38 -24.62 2.66
C ALA A 61 0.13 -24.92 2.55
N GLY A 62 0.59 -25.30 1.37
CA GLY A 62 2.01 -25.54 1.05
C GLY A 62 2.81 -24.27 0.71
N GLY A 63 2.17 -23.10 0.65
CA GLY A 63 2.82 -21.85 0.27
C GLY A 63 2.91 -21.62 -1.24
N VAL A 64 2.24 -22.42 -2.05
CA VAL A 64 2.19 -22.20 -3.50
C VAL A 64 1.27 -21.03 -3.78
N GLU A 65 1.74 -20.10 -4.59
CA GLU A 65 1.05 -18.90 -5.02
C GLU A 65 0.43 -19.10 -6.40
N GLU A 66 -0.85 -18.80 -6.53
CA GLU A 66 -1.59 -18.86 -7.79
C GLU A 66 -2.31 -17.54 -8.03
N LYS A 67 -2.07 -16.91 -9.19
CA LYS A 67 -2.78 -15.68 -9.59
C LYS A 67 -4.20 -16.00 -9.96
N VAL A 68 -5.16 -15.21 -9.44
CA VAL A 68 -6.59 -15.36 -9.73
C VAL A 68 -7.05 -14.13 -10.55
N PRO A 69 -7.17 -14.27 -11.89
CA PRO A 69 -7.45 -13.13 -12.78
C PRO A 69 -8.78 -12.42 -12.48
N ASP A 70 -9.85 -13.18 -12.22
CA ASP A 70 -11.17 -12.60 -11.92
C ASP A 70 -11.15 -11.82 -10.63
N TRP A 71 -10.51 -12.33 -9.59
CA TRP A 71 -10.34 -11.62 -8.33
C TRP A 71 -9.46 -10.38 -8.48
N SER A 72 -8.45 -10.43 -9.34
CA SER A 72 -7.58 -9.29 -9.64
C SER A 72 -8.37 -8.17 -10.34
N LYS A 73 -9.29 -8.53 -11.23
CA LYS A 73 -10.20 -7.59 -11.88
C LYS A 73 -11.15 -6.93 -10.89
N GLU A 74 -11.79 -7.71 -10.02
CA GLU A 74 -12.68 -7.22 -8.97
C GLU A 74 -11.95 -6.26 -8.01
N ALA A 75 -10.77 -6.67 -7.53
CA ALA A 75 -9.95 -5.85 -6.64
C ALA A 75 -9.53 -4.52 -7.32
N SER A 76 -9.12 -4.58 -8.58
CA SER A 76 -8.76 -3.38 -9.35
C SER A 76 -9.94 -2.42 -9.49
N GLN A 77 -11.16 -2.94 -9.71
CA GLN A 77 -12.37 -2.12 -9.78
C GLN A 77 -12.74 -1.49 -8.43
N SER A 78 -12.64 -2.24 -7.33
CA SER A 78 -12.91 -1.74 -5.98
C SER A 78 -11.92 -0.65 -5.58
N VAL A 79 -10.63 -0.86 -5.86
CA VAL A 79 -9.58 0.14 -5.59
C VAL A 79 -9.76 1.36 -6.48
N PHE A 80 -10.11 1.22 -7.76
CA PHE A 80 -10.40 2.35 -8.65
C PHE A 80 -11.53 3.23 -8.10
N LYS A 81 -12.65 2.63 -7.69
CA LYS A 81 -13.78 3.37 -7.09
C LYS A 81 -13.35 4.11 -5.81
N ALA A 82 -12.56 3.45 -4.97
CA ALA A 82 -12.04 4.05 -3.75
C ALA A 82 -11.10 5.25 -4.04
N LEU A 83 -10.30 5.16 -5.09
CA LEU A 83 -9.41 6.24 -5.55
C LEU A 83 -10.20 7.44 -6.06
N SER A 84 -11.18 7.24 -6.92
CA SER A 84 -12.04 8.31 -7.43
C SER A 84 -12.72 9.06 -6.29
N ALA A 85 -13.25 8.35 -5.30
CA ALA A 85 -13.84 8.96 -4.10
C ALA A 85 -12.81 9.72 -3.24
N ALA A 86 -11.56 9.24 -3.16
CA ALA A 86 -10.50 9.92 -2.43
C ALA A 86 -10.01 11.18 -3.17
N ILE A 87 -9.90 11.12 -4.48
CA ILE A 87 -9.52 12.25 -5.36
C ILE A 87 -10.56 13.37 -5.25
N ASP A 88 -11.85 13.04 -5.33
CA ASP A 88 -12.93 14.01 -5.19
C ASP A 88 -12.89 14.70 -3.81
N LYS A 89 -12.67 13.92 -2.75
CA LYS A 89 -12.51 14.45 -1.39
C LYS A 89 -11.33 15.42 -1.27
N GLN A 90 -10.28 15.25 -2.07
CA GLN A 90 -9.14 16.18 -2.14
C GLN A 90 -9.42 17.42 -3.01
N LYS A 91 -10.64 17.57 -3.55
CA LYS A 91 -11.03 18.64 -4.49
C LYS A 91 -10.18 18.65 -5.75
N LEU A 92 -9.63 17.53 -6.13
CA LEU A 92 -9.00 17.31 -7.42
C LEU A 92 -10.07 16.96 -8.43
N LYS A 93 -9.96 17.49 -9.64
CA LYS A 93 -10.87 17.14 -10.73
C LYS A 93 -10.30 15.93 -11.46
N GLU A 94 -10.89 14.75 -11.22
CA GLU A 94 -10.63 13.59 -12.05
C GLU A 94 -11.21 13.79 -13.45
N LEU A 95 -10.40 13.60 -14.46
CA LEU A 95 -10.85 13.51 -15.85
C LEU A 95 -10.98 12.05 -16.26
N ALA A 96 -11.90 11.80 -17.19
CA ALA A 96 -12.05 10.46 -17.72
C ALA A 96 -10.73 9.93 -18.26
N THR A 97 -10.40 8.71 -17.88
CA THR A 97 -9.22 8.02 -18.40
C THR A 97 -9.38 7.83 -19.90
N PRO A 98 -8.43 8.30 -20.73
CA PRO A 98 -8.48 8.06 -22.16
C PRO A 98 -8.54 6.57 -22.46
N HIS A 99 -9.19 6.21 -23.56
CA HIS A 99 -9.11 4.85 -24.07
C HIS A 99 -7.73 4.65 -24.72
N PHE A 100 -6.97 3.71 -24.19
CA PHE A 100 -5.66 3.34 -24.74
C PHE A 100 -5.81 2.12 -25.65
N ALA A 101 -5.25 2.19 -26.86
CA ALA A 101 -5.26 1.09 -27.82
C ALA A 101 -3.93 1.06 -28.59
N GLY A 102 -3.53 -0.12 -29.10
CA GLY A 102 -2.30 -0.27 -29.86
C GLY A 102 -1.06 0.24 -29.10
N ASP A 103 -0.23 1.03 -29.73
CA ASP A 103 1.02 1.54 -29.19
C ASP A 103 0.83 2.38 -27.91
N SER A 104 -0.31 3.09 -27.81
CA SER A 104 -0.60 3.88 -26.61
C SER A 104 -0.90 3.00 -25.40
N ALA A 105 -1.56 1.86 -25.57
CA ALA A 105 -1.78 0.89 -24.51
C ALA A 105 -0.46 0.24 -24.08
N ALA A 106 0.35 -0.18 -25.04
CA ALA A 106 1.67 -0.77 -24.78
C ALA A 106 2.57 0.21 -24.00
N ASN A 107 2.58 1.48 -24.36
CA ASN A 107 3.34 2.51 -23.67
C ASN A 107 2.83 2.71 -22.21
N VAL A 108 1.53 2.74 -22.00
CA VAL A 108 0.96 2.83 -20.62
C VAL A 108 1.35 1.61 -19.80
N ASP A 109 1.26 0.40 -20.36
CA ASP A 109 1.62 -0.83 -19.67
C ASP A 109 3.12 -0.86 -19.30
N GLU A 110 3.99 -0.40 -20.20
CA GLU A 110 5.42 -0.25 -19.93
C GLU A 110 5.68 0.71 -18.76
N HIS A 111 5.01 1.86 -18.73
CA HIS A 111 5.18 2.83 -17.66
C HIS A 111 4.56 2.39 -16.34
N LEU A 112 3.49 1.60 -16.37
CA LEU A 112 2.98 0.93 -15.16
C LEU A 112 3.99 -0.09 -14.61
N ALA A 113 4.66 -0.83 -15.48
CA ALA A 113 5.73 -1.75 -15.07
C ALA A 113 6.94 -0.99 -14.50
N LEU A 114 7.37 0.10 -15.13
CA LEU A 114 8.43 0.99 -14.59
C LEU A 114 8.03 1.58 -13.24
N TYR A 115 6.80 2.06 -13.10
CA TYR A 115 6.27 2.57 -11.83
C TYR A 115 6.37 1.51 -10.73
N LYS A 116 5.94 0.28 -11.00
CA LYS A 116 6.05 -0.85 -10.06
C LYS A 116 7.48 -1.06 -9.58
N LEU A 117 8.45 -1.03 -10.49
CA LEU A 117 9.88 -1.20 -10.18
C LEU A 117 10.42 -0.04 -9.34
N VAL A 118 10.12 1.20 -9.74
CA VAL A 118 10.56 2.41 -9.03
C VAL A 118 9.99 2.44 -7.62
N VAL A 119 8.69 2.18 -7.46
CA VAL A 119 8.04 2.17 -6.16
C VAL A 119 8.57 1.05 -5.27
N GLY A 120 8.77 -0.15 -5.82
CA GLY A 120 9.36 -1.27 -5.10
C GLY A 120 10.78 -0.93 -4.60
N THR A 121 11.58 -0.30 -5.44
CA THR A 121 12.93 0.16 -5.07
C THR A 121 12.88 1.25 -4.01
N ALA A 122 12.06 2.27 -4.21
CA ALA A 122 11.95 3.40 -3.28
C ALA A 122 11.47 2.94 -1.90
N THR A 123 10.47 2.07 -1.82
CA THR A 123 9.96 1.54 -0.55
C THR A 123 11.02 0.71 0.17
N THR A 124 11.72 -0.18 -0.54
CA THR A 124 12.76 -1.02 0.05
C THR A 124 13.97 -0.20 0.52
N THR A 125 14.43 0.73 -0.31
CA THR A 125 15.60 1.58 -0.01
C THR A 125 15.26 2.62 1.05
N GLY A 126 14.09 3.25 0.96
CA GLY A 126 13.64 4.26 1.91
C GLY A 126 13.52 3.75 3.34
N TRP A 127 13.08 2.52 3.50
CA TRP A 127 13.02 1.85 4.80
C TRP A 127 14.40 1.64 5.43
N ARG A 128 15.37 1.24 4.61
CA ARG A 128 16.71 0.88 5.08
C ARG A 128 17.64 2.08 5.24
N HIS A 129 17.51 3.11 4.40
CA HIS A 129 18.53 4.15 4.24
C HIS A 129 18.05 5.59 4.46
N LYS A 130 16.80 5.83 4.84
CA LYS A 130 16.20 7.16 5.02
C LYS A 130 16.53 8.05 3.81
N ILE A 131 15.78 7.93 2.74
CA ILE A 131 15.99 8.73 1.52
C ILE A 131 16.01 10.21 1.89
N LYS A 132 17.16 10.86 1.75
CA LYS A 132 17.35 12.29 2.05
C LYS A 132 16.72 13.18 0.98
N ARG A 133 16.63 12.68 -0.24
CA ARG A 133 16.09 13.39 -1.38
C ARG A 133 15.31 12.43 -2.24
N PHE A 134 14.02 12.68 -2.35
CA PHE A 134 13.14 11.90 -3.22
C PHE A 134 13.04 12.61 -4.57
N ASP A 135 13.61 12.01 -5.62
CA ASP A 135 13.70 12.52 -6.98
C ASP A 135 13.58 11.41 -8.03
N TYR A 136 12.77 10.40 -7.75
CA TYR A 136 12.53 9.31 -8.67
C TYR A 136 11.69 9.74 -9.87
N SER A 137 11.95 9.14 -11.02
CA SER A 137 11.22 9.35 -12.26
C SER A 137 11.02 8.02 -13.00
N ILE A 138 9.93 7.92 -13.74
CA ILE A 138 9.64 6.82 -14.68
C ILE A 138 9.92 7.23 -16.13
N GLY A 139 10.47 8.43 -16.35
CA GLY A 139 10.73 8.98 -17.68
C GLY A 139 9.51 9.62 -18.35
N PRO A 140 9.74 10.42 -19.41
CA PRO A 140 8.72 11.30 -20.01
C PRO A 140 7.78 10.60 -21.03
N GLY A 141 7.77 9.28 -21.08
CA GLY A 141 7.04 8.53 -22.13
C GLY A 141 5.53 8.67 -22.09
N LEU A 142 4.95 9.17 -20.99
CA LEU A 142 3.50 9.43 -20.88
C LEU A 142 3.10 10.84 -21.31
N ARG A 143 4.03 11.65 -21.84
CA ARG A 143 3.79 13.03 -22.25
C ARG A 143 2.63 13.18 -23.26
N ALA A 144 2.48 12.24 -24.17
CA ALA A 144 1.39 12.26 -25.13
C ALA A 144 -0.01 12.28 -24.47
N ILE A 145 -0.16 11.72 -23.27
CA ILE A 145 -1.40 11.79 -22.49
C ILE A 145 -1.65 13.22 -22.02
N ALA A 146 -0.63 13.91 -21.53
CA ALA A 146 -0.74 15.32 -21.14
C ALA A 146 -1.14 16.20 -22.32
N ASP A 147 -0.49 16.01 -23.46
CA ASP A 147 -0.70 16.82 -24.67
C ASP A 147 -2.11 16.63 -25.25
N SER A 148 -2.68 15.41 -25.16
CA SER A 148 -4.01 15.11 -25.71
C SER A 148 -5.16 15.41 -24.74
N SER A 149 -4.97 15.26 -23.43
CA SER A 149 -6.04 15.39 -22.43
C SER A 149 -6.06 16.74 -21.72
N GLY A 150 -4.98 17.52 -21.81
CA GLY A 150 -4.80 18.76 -21.04
C GLY A 150 -4.68 18.51 -19.53
N VAL A 151 -4.21 17.35 -19.15
CA VAL A 151 -3.93 16.93 -17.76
C VAL A 151 -2.43 16.88 -17.54
N ASP A 152 -1.95 17.45 -16.45
CA ASP A 152 -0.52 17.48 -16.16
C ASP A 152 -0.04 16.28 -15.35
N VAL A 153 -0.93 15.63 -14.60
CA VAL A 153 -0.54 14.53 -13.69
C VAL A 153 -1.44 13.31 -13.81
N ALA A 154 -0.84 12.15 -13.58
CA ALA A 154 -1.54 10.88 -13.46
C ALA A 154 -1.45 10.32 -12.04
N VAL A 155 -2.50 9.65 -11.59
CA VAL A 155 -2.48 8.75 -10.45
C VAL A 155 -2.19 7.35 -10.97
N MET A 156 -1.11 6.76 -10.48
CA MET A 156 -0.69 5.40 -10.81
C MET A 156 -0.79 4.51 -9.57
N VAL A 157 -1.27 3.29 -9.77
CA VAL A 157 -1.53 2.36 -8.67
C VAL A 157 -1.05 0.97 -9.02
N TYR A 158 -0.37 0.38 -8.06
CA TYR A 158 0.00 -1.02 -8.06
C TYR A 158 -0.25 -1.62 -6.67
N GLY A 159 -0.74 -2.82 -6.62
CA GLY A 159 -0.93 -3.53 -5.37
C GLY A 159 -1.00 -5.04 -5.54
N ARG A 160 -0.97 -5.73 -4.42
CA ARG A 160 -1.14 -7.17 -4.38
C ARG A 160 -1.92 -7.57 -3.14
N ASP A 161 -2.78 -8.55 -3.30
CA ASP A 161 -3.61 -9.14 -2.25
C ASP A 161 -3.33 -10.63 -2.17
N TYR A 162 -2.75 -11.08 -1.06
CA TYR A 162 -2.46 -12.49 -0.80
C TYR A 162 -3.58 -13.09 0.02
N VAL A 163 -4.40 -13.91 -0.60
CA VAL A 163 -5.54 -14.58 0.01
C VAL A 163 -5.16 -15.99 0.41
N SER A 164 -5.30 -16.34 1.69
CA SER A 164 -5.02 -17.69 2.16
C SER A 164 -6.17 -18.62 1.85
N THR A 165 -5.88 -19.82 1.30
CA THR A 165 -6.87 -20.90 1.19
C THR A 165 -7.38 -21.33 2.56
N ALA A 166 -8.57 -21.94 2.61
CA ALA A 166 -9.12 -22.50 3.84
C ALA A 166 -8.16 -23.50 4.51
N GLY A 167 -7.45 -24.32 3.70
CA GLY A 167 -6.44 -25.25 4.20
C GLY A 167 -5.25 -24.55 4.87
N ARG A 168 -4.81 -23.39 4.33
CA ARG A 168 -3.76 -22.58 4.95
C ARG A 168 -4.22 -21.97 6.26
N VAL A 169 -5.45 -21.47 6.32
CA VAL A 169 -6.05 -20.93 7.55
C VAL A 169 -6.14 -22.02 8.61
N ALA A 170 -6.65 -23.22 8.25
CA ALA A 170 -6.73 -24.36 9.17
C ALA A 170 -5.36 -24.75 9.71
N ARG A 171 -4.32 -24.78 8.86
CA ARG A 171 -2.96 -25.07 9.27
C ARG A 171 -2.39 -23.98 10.20
N ALA A 172 -2.70 -22.70 9.95
CA ALA A 172 -2.28 -21.60 10.81
C ALA A 172 -2.92 -21.72 12.21
N VAL A 173 -4.22 -22.04 12.28
CA VAL A 173 -4.91 -22.27 13.54
C VAL A 173 -4.31 -23.46 14.29
N ALA A 174 -4.11 -24.59 13.63
CA ALA A 174 -3.50 -25.79 14.21
C ALA A 174 -2.06 -25.54 14.68
N GLY A 175 -1.26 -24.81 13.91
CA GLY A 175 0.13 -24.49 14.24
C GLY A 175 0.29 -23.57 15.45
N ASN A 176 -0.77 -22.90 15.91
CA ASN A 176 -0.76 -22.13 17.16
C ASN A 176 -0.96 -23.03 18.41
N ILE A 177 -1.27 -24.32 18.23
CA ILE A 177 -1.33 -25.27 19.32
C ILE A 177 0.08 -25.83 19.54
N PRO A 178 0.70 -25.65 20.71
CA PRO A 178 2.12 -25.99 20.93
C PRO A 178 2.49 -27.44 20.59
N ILE A 179 1.63 -28.40 20.93
CA ILE A 179 1.88 -29.82 20.65
C ILE A 179 1.82 -30.12 19.15
N VAL A 180 0.97 -29.44 18.39
CA VAL A 180 0.84 -29.60 16.94
C VAL A 180 2.03 -28.97 16.24
N ASN A 181 2.50 -27.83 16.71
CA ASN A 181 3.64 -27.11 16.15
C ASN A 181 4.94 -27.96 16.13
N ILE A 182 5.12 -28.83 17.13
CA ILE A 182 6.27 -29.77 17.19
C ILE A 182 6.30 -30.68 15.95
N PHE A 183 5.13 -31.08 15.43
CA PHE A 183 5.02 -32.02 14.31
C PHE A 183 4.84 -31.34 12.94
N THR A 184 4.25 -30.16 12.90
CA THR A 184 3.89 -29.46 11.64
C THR A 184 4.74 -28.25 11.33
N GLY A 185 5.63 -27.86 12.27
CA GLY A 185 6.39 -26.62 12.18
C GLY A 185 5.56 -25.37 12.52
N PRO A 186 6.17 -24.17 12.48
CA PRO A 186 5.51 -22.92 12.86
C PRO A 186 4.28 -22.64 12.01
N ALA A 187 3.30 -21.95 12.62
CA ALA A 187 2.10 -21.53 11.93
C ALA A 187 2.46 -20.67 10.69
N PRO A 188 1.88 -20.95 9.51
CA PRO A 188 2.13 -20.13 8.33
C PRO A 188 1.55 -18.74 8.53
N GLN A 189 2.26 -17.72 8.00
CA GLN A 189 1.73 -16.38 7.94
C GLN A 189 0.45 -16.36 7.09
N LEU A 190 -0.59 -15.75 7.61
CA LEU A 190 -1.84 -15.53 6.88
C LEU A 190 -1.66 -14.48 5.79
N GLY A 191 -2.69 -14.29 4.97
CA GLY A 191 -2.66 -13.36 3.87
C GLY A 191 -2.29 -11.94 4.28
N HIS A 192 -1.86 -11.16 3.32
CA HIS A 192 -1.58 -9.74 3.49
C HIS A 192 -1.87 -9.00 2.20
N SER A 193 -2.15 -7.72 2.33
CA SER A 193 -2.44 -6.86 1.17
C SER A 193 -1.59 -5.62 1.22
N TYR A 194 -1.16 -5.13 0.07
CA TYR A 194 -0.53 -3.82 -0.03
C TYR A 194 -0.96 -3.08 -1.29
N ILE A 195 -1.00 -1.75 -1.16
CA ILE A 195 -1.27 -0.84 -2.28
C ILE A 195 -0.21 0.27 -2.24
N HIS A 196 0.33 0.58 -3.41
CA HIS A 196 1.16 1.75 -3.67
C HIS A 196 0.39 2.70 -4.57
N VAL A 197 0.29 3.96 -4.16
CA VAL A 197 -0.32 5.04 -4.95
C VAL A 197 0.72 6.11 -5.18
N GLY A 198 0.89 6.53 -6.42
CA GLY A 198 1.78 7.63 -6.79
C GLY A 198 1.08 8.66 -7.66
N VAL A 199 1.55 9.90 -7.57
CA VAL A 199 1.19 11.00 -8.46
C VAL A 199 2.39 11.33 -9.31
N VAL A 200 2.24 11.20 -10.62
CA VAL A 200 3.31 11.34 -11.61
C VAL A 200 3.04 12.54 -12.50
N ASP A 201 4.05 13.38 -12.71
CA ASP A 201 4.03 14.41 -13.74
C ASP A 201 4.11 13.76 -15.11
N LEU A 202 3.10 13.95 -15.94
CA LEU A 202 3.03 13.29 -17.25
C LEU A 202 4.04 13.83 -18.26
N LYS A 203 4.54 15.06 -18.08
CA LYS A 203 5.49 15.69 -18.99
C LYS A 203 6.93 15.26 -18.73
N THR A 204 7.28 15.09 -17.47
CA THR A 204 8.65 14.75 -17.06
C THR A 204 8.80 13.30 -16.58
N GLY A 205 7.72 12.67 -16.19
CA GLY A 205 7.71 11.36 -15.53
C GLY A 205 8.16 11.40 -14.06
N ASP A 206 8.35 12.60 -13.50
CA ASP A 206 8.77 12.73 -12.10
C ASP A 206 7.66 12.20 -11.17
N LEU A 207 8.04 11.35 -10.23
CA LEU A 207 7.14 10.86 -9.19
C LEU A 207 7.00 11.94 -8.11
N LEU A 208 5.95 12.76 -8.23
CA LEU A 208 5.75 13.93 -7.38
C LEU A 208 5.43 13.59 -5.93
N TRP A 209 4.66 12.52 -5.75
CA TRP A 209 4.30 11.98 -4.45
C TRP A 209 4.02 10.49 -4.56
N MET A 210 4.32 9.76 -3.51
CA MET A 210 3.86 8.38 -3.36
C MET A 210 3.63 8.04 -1.89
N ASN A 211 2.72 7.11 -1.68
CA ASN A 211 2.50 6.50 -0.39
C ASN A 211 2.06 5.05 -0.57
N SER A 212 2.20 4.28 0.51
CA SER A 212 1.88 2.86 0.52
C SER A 212 1.10 2.50 1.77
N ASN A 213 0.23 1.51 1.66
CA ASN A 213 -0.40 0.91 2.81
C ASN A 213 -0.21 -0.61 2.75
N TYR A 214 0.18 -1.19 3.86
CA TYR A 214 0.35 -2.62 4.06
C TYR A 214 -0.57 -3.09 5.20
N ARG A 215 -1.27 -4.18 5.00
CA ARG A 215 -2.15 -4.80 5.98
C ARG A 215 -1.90 -6.29 6.03
N GLU A 216 -1.78 -6.80 7.24
CA GLU A 216 -1.76 -8.24 7.51
C GLU A 216 -3.17 -8.75 7.84
N GLY A 217 -3.40 -10.03 7.61
CA GLY A 217 -4.63 -10.71 8.01
C GLY A 217 -5.69 -10.76 6.93
N SER A 218 -6.94 -10.46 7.31
CA SER A 218 -8.13 -10.71 6.49
C SER A 218 -8.54 -9.57 5.57
N THR A 219 -7.68 -8.59 5.31
CA THR A 219 -7.99 -7.53 4.33
C THR A 219 -8.24 -8.16 2.96
N ASN A 220 -9.31 -7.74 2.30
CA ASN A 220 -9.72 -8.25 1.00
C ASN A 220 -9.96 -7.08 0.04
N LEU A 221 -9.07 -6.86 -0.90
CA LEU A 221 -9.17 -5.73 -1.82
C LEU A 221 -10.33 -5.83 -2.83
N ARG A 222 -10.99 -6.98 -2.93
CA ARG A 222 -12.24 -7.14 -3.69
C ARG A 222 -13.42 -6.51 -2.94
N ASP A 223 -13.34 -6.46 -1.60
CA ASP A 223 -14.35 -5.80 -0.77
C ASP A 223 -14.19 -4.27 -0.88
N PRO A 224 -15.26 -3.55 -1.28
CA PRO A 224 -15.20 -2.10 -1.44
C PRO A 224 -14.86 -1.33 -0.16
N ASP A 225 -15.26 -1.81 1.01
CA ASP A 225 -15.01 -1.14 2.29
C ASP A 225 -13.54 -1.28 2.70
N ASP A 226 -12.96 -2.47 2.52
CA ASP A 226 -11.53 -2.70 2.76
C ASP A 226 -10.67 -1.89 1.79
N ALA A 227 -11.00 -1.90 0.51
CA ALA A 227 -10.34 -1.08 -0.50
C ALA A 227 -10.41 0.42 -0.15
N ALA A 228 -11.61 0.91 0.22
CA ALA A 228 -11.82 2.30 0.62
C ALA A 228 -11.04 2.66 1.89
N LYS A 229 -10.93 1.75 2.85
CA LYS A 229 -10.14 1.94 4.07
C LYS A 229 -8.66 2.07 3.76
N MET A 230 -8.11 1.17 2.93
CA MET A 230 -6.70 1.22 2.55
C MET A 230 -6.36 2.49 1.79
N VAL A 231 -7.17 2.89 0.82
CA VAL A 231 -6.97 4.11 0.03
C VAL A 231 -7.09 5.36 0.90
N ARG A 232 -8.07 5.43 1.81
CA ARG A 232 -8.18 6.57 2.75
C ARG A 232 -6.93 6.74 3.62
N GLU A 233 -6.36 5.65 4.12
CA GLU A 233 -5.12 5.71 4.91
C GLU A 233 -3.96 6.25 4.09
N ILE A 234 -3.84 5.86 2.82
CA ILE A 234 -2.81 6.38 1.91
C ILE A 234 -2.97 7.90 1.74
N PHE A 235 -4.17 8.37 1.44
CA PHE A 235 -4.44 9.79 1.15
C PHE A 235 -4.42 10.70 2.38
N LYS A 236 -4.39 10.19 3.61
CA LYS A 236 -4.14 11.01 4.82
C LYS A 236 -2.84 11.81 4.74
N TRP A 237 -1.87 11.30 3.99
CA TRP A 237 -0.55 11.89 3.84
C TRP A 237 -0.37 12.63 2.50
N TYR A 238 -1.47 12.86 1.78
CA TYR A 238 -1.39 13.62 0.54
C TYR A 238 -1.10 15.10 0.85
N PRO A 239 -0.12 15.76 0.19
CA PRO A 239 0.30 17.12 0.52
C PRO A 239 -0.78 18.19 0.35
N GLY A 240 -1.87 17.85 -0.36
CA GLY A 240 -3.05 18.70 -0.50
C GLY A 240 -3.87 18.87 0.78
N ILE A 241 -3.70 17.98 1.76
CA ILE A 241 -4.41 18.05 3.03
C ILE A 241 -3.78 19.12 3.92
N GLU A 242 -4.60 20.05 4.41
CA GLU A 242 -4.14 21.20 5.22
C GLU A 242 -3.39 20.77 6.48
N SER A 243 -3.81 19.67 7.13
CA SER A 243 -3.12 19.13 8.30
C SER A 243 -1.70 18.66 7.99
N TYR A 244 -1.49 18.03 6.84
CA TYR A 244 -0.16 17.64 6.38
C TYR A 244 0.74 18.85 6.14
N ARG A 245 0.22 19.86 5.42
CA ARG A 245 0.96 21.10 5.12
C ARG A 245 1.40 21.82 6.40
N LYS A 246 0.55 21.90 7.41
CA LYS A 246 0.87 22.50 8.72
C LYS A 246 1.98 21.77 9.47
N THR A 247 2.07 20.46 9.30
CA THR A 247 3.00 19.61 10.07
C THR A 247 4.36 19.47 9.40
N TYR A 248 4.39 19.32 8.07
CA TYR A 248 5.58 18.87 7.35
C TYR A 248 6.16 19.86 6.33
N LEU A 249 5.43 20.94 5.99
CA LEU A 249 5.85 21.91 4.99
C LEU A 249 6.13 23.31 5.58
N ARG A 250 6.35 23.37 6.89
CA ARG A 250 6.76 24.60 7.59
C ARG A 250 8.27 24.76 7.64
#